data_4b609eb32346f65729cb0d14d6937ef8
#
_entry.id   4b609eb32346f65729cb0d14d6937ef8
#
_cell.length_a   1.000
_cell.length_b   1.000
_cell.length_c   1.000
_cell.angle_alpha   90.00
_cell.angle_beta   90.00
_cell.angle_gamma   90.00
#
_symmetry.space_group_name_H-M   'P 1'
#
loop_
_entity.id
_entity.type
_entity.pdbx_description
1 polymer ?
#
loop_
_entity_poly.entity_id
_entity_poly.type
_entity_poly.pdbx_seq_one_letter_code
_entity_poly.pdbx_strand_id
1 'polypeptide(L)'
;ETVPKLMAIAEKNKNEIKTRYPKVLRRVGGYNLDALLNDTLASRPCSIGTESDVNLSHLIVGSEGTLAYSTGIKLKLSPLPPPKVMALCHFSSFYDAMDAAQHIVELNPIAVELIDSTMISLARSIPIFSKTIKDFVKGNPDAILVVEFAEDEWSENFKKLNDLQDLLKGIERNKHNNIVTLEDTHSQNRISEMRKSGLNIMMSMKSDSKPVSFVAVSYTHLTLPTMRTV
;
A
#
# COMPACT_ATOMS: atom_id res chain seq x y z
N GLU A 1 -22.71 31.31 0.49
CA GLU A 1 -21.66 32.33 0.26
C GLU A 1 -20.24 31.75 0.20
N THR A 2 -19.93 30.62 0.88
CA THR A 2 -18.57 30.03 0.92
C THR A 2 -18.24 29.24 -0.34
N VAL A 3 -19.18 28.45 -0.85
CA VAL A 3 -18.94 27.57 -2.01
C VAL A 3 -18.55 28.35 -3.27
N PRO A 4 -19.26 29.42 -3.68
CA PRO A 4 -18.86 30.20 -4.85
C PRO A 4 -17.47 30.83 -4.71
N LYS A 5 -17.08 31.23 -3.50
CA LYS A 5 -15.74 31.78 -3.22
C LYS A 5 -14.65 30.72 -3.39
N LEU A 6 -14.90 29.51 -2.90
CA LEU A 6 -13.96 28.39 -3.08
C LEU A 6 -13.79 28.00 -4.55
N MET A 7 -14.90 27.96 -5.30
CA MET A 7 -14.87 27.71 -6.75
C MET A 7 -14.09 28.80 -7.48
N ALA A 8 -14.29 30.08 -7.12
CA ALA A 8 -13.57 31.20 -7.70
C ALA A 8 -12.05 31.12 -7.41
N ILE A 9 -11.66 30.68 -6.21
CA ILE A 9 -10.25 30.47 -5.86
C ILE A 9 -9.64 29.36 -6.73
N ALA A 10 -10.32 28.23 -6.88
CA ALA A 10 -9.84 27.11 -7.70
C ALA A 10 -9.69 27.55 -9.16
N GLU A 11 -10.69 28.19 -9.73
CA GLU A 11 -10.68 28.63 -11.14
C GLU A 11 -9.61 29.71 -11.38
N LYS A 12 -9.46 30.68 -10.49
CA LYS A 12 -8.41 31.72 -10.57
C LYS A 12 -7.01 31.09 -10.61
N ASN A 13 -6.79 30.00 -9.89
CA ASN A 13 -5.48 29.34 -9.77
C ASN A 13 -5.35 28.09 -10.64
N LYS A 14 -6.25 27.87 -11.60
CA LYS A 14 -6.35 26.66 -12.41
C LYS A 14 -5.02 26.26 -13.07
N ASN A 15 -4.29 27.21 -13.63
CA ASN A 15 -3.01 26.92 -14.29
C ASN A 15 -1.94 26.48 -13.31
N GLU A 16 -1.84 27.13 -12.14
CA GLU A 16 -0.94 26.75 -11.06
C GLU A 16 -1.27 25.34 -10.53
N ILE A 17 -2.55 25.06 -10.29
CA ILE A 17 -3.02 23.76 -9.87
C ILE A 17 -2.63 22.68 -10.88
N LYS A 18 -2.89 22.89 -12.17
CA LYS A 18 -2.54 21.92 -13.23
C LYS A 18 -1.03 21.69 -13.38
N THR A 19 -0.23 22.70 -13.10
CA THR A 19 1.23 22.64 -13.25
C THR A 19 1.91 22.05 -12.02
N ARG A 20 1.50 22.45 -10.81
CA ARG A 20 2.22 22.12 -9.57
C ARG A 20 1.66 20.94 -8.81
N TYR A 21 0.37 20.62 -8.96
CA TYR A 21 -0.19 19.47 -8.26
C TYR A 21 0.42 18.17 -8.77
N PRO A 22 0.90 17.28 -7.88
CA PRO A 22 1.55 16.05 -8.27
C PRO A 22 0.59 15.12 -9.01
N LYS A 23 1.05 14.59 -10.15
CA LYS A 23 0.30 13.63 -10.96
C LYS A 23 0.61 12.20 -10.48
N VAL A 24 0.21 11.88 -9.25
CA VAL A 24 0.43 10.59 -8.62
C VAL A 24 -0.88 9.86 -8.41
N LEU A 25 -0.84 8.53 -8.37
CA LEU A 25 -2.02 7.67 -8.19
C LEU A 25 -2.77 7.98 -6.88
N ARG A 26 -2.03 8.22 -5.80
CA ARG A 26 -2.59 8.55 -4.48
C ARG A 26 -1.94 9.81 -3.95
N ARG A 27 -2.77 10.72 -3.48
CA ARG A 27 -2.36 11.95 -2.81
C ARG A 27 -3.19 12.12 -1.55
N VAL A 28 -2.53 12.26 -0.40
CA VAL A 28 -3.18 12.27 0.92
C VAL A 28 -2.93 13.55 1.71
N GLY A 29 -1.96 14.38 1.34
CA GLY A 29 -1.63 15.61 2.03
C GLY A 29 -2.07 16.86 1.28
N GLY A 30 -2.40 17.93 2.02
CA GLY A 30 -2.75 19.23 1.48
C GLY A 30 -4.22 19.39 1.07
N TYR A 31 -4.52 20.56 0.53
CA TYR A 31 -5.88 20.91 0.10
C TYR A 31 -6.12 20.53 -1.35
N ASN A 32 -7.14 19.72 -1.59
CA ASN A 32 -7.47 19.20 -2.91
C ASN A 32 -8.30 20.22 -3.74
N LEU A 33 -7.72 21.38 -4.02
CA LEU A 33 -8.38 22.41 -4.82
C LEU A 33 -8.65 21.96 -6.27
N ASP A 34 -7.84 21.05 -6.79
CA ASP A 34 -8.06 20.43 -8.10
C ASP A 34 -9.39 19.69 -8.20
N ALA A 35 -9.88 19.15 -7.07
CA ALA A 35 -11.19 18.50 -7.02
C ALA A 35 -12.38 19.45 -7.20
N LEU A 36 -12.16 20.76 -7.13
CA LEU A 36 -13.16 21.80 -7.37
C LEU A 36 -13.13 22.33 -8.81
N LEU A 37 -12.20 21.88 -9.65
CA LEU A 37 -12.15 22.25 -11.07
C LEU A 37 -13.05 21.33 -11.88
N ASN A 38 -13.91 21.91 -12.73
CA ASN A 38 -14.87 21.17 -13.56
C ASN A 38 -14.22 20.11 -14.46
N ASP A 39 -13.00 20.37 -14.94
CA ASP A 39 -12.26 19.45 -15.82
C ASP A 39 -11.83 18.15 -15.11
N THR A 40 -11.78 18.15 -13.76
CA THR A 40 -11.35 17.00 -12.96
C THR A 40 -12.53 16.27 -12.31
N LEU A 41 -13.70 16.88 -12.27
CA LEU A 41 -14.93 16.27 -11.74
C LEU A 41 -15.37 15.04 -12.55
N ALA A 42 -15.07 15.01 -13.84
CA ALA A 42 -15.41 13.89 -14.72
C ALA A 42 -14.68 12.57 -14.40
N SER A 43 -13.54 12.63 -13.71
CA SER A 43 -12.73 11.46 -13.38
C SER A 43 -12.91 10.94 -11.93
N ARG A 44 -13.64 11.69 -11.10
CA ARG A 44 -13.94 11.27 -9.72
C ARG A 44 -15.45 11.11 -9.56
N PRO A 45 -15.96 9.88 -9.43
CA PRO A 45 -17.40 9.70 -9.28
C PRO A 45 -17.88 10.47 -8.05
N CYS A 46 -18.66 11.52 -8.30
CA CYS A 46 -19.46 12.17 -7.28
C CYS A 46 -20.48 11.15 -6.81
N SER A 47 -20.27 10.60 -5.67
CA SER A 47 -21.16 9.57 -5.16
C SER A 47 -21.78 10.01 -3.86
N ILE A 48 -23.03 9.82 -3.83
CA ILE A 48 -24.01 9.88 -2.75
C ILE A 48 -24.92 11.11 -2.85
N GLY A 49 -25.82 11.04 -3.83
CA GLY A 49 -27.16 11.63 -3.70
C GLY A 49 -27.26 13.15 -3.54
N THR A 50 -26.40 13.92 -4.18
CA THR A 50 -26.60 15.36 -4.33
C THR A 50 -26.60 15.73 -5.80
N GLU A 51 -27.63 16.45 -6.23
CA GLU A 51 -27.75 17.00 -7.58
C GLU A 51 -26.72 18.11 -7.90
N SER A 52 -25.79 18.39 -6.98
CA SER A 52 -24.73 19.39 -7.18
C SER A 52 -23.46 18.71 -7.66
N ASP A 53 -22.92 19.21 -8.76
CA ASP A 53 -21.66 18.74 -9.37
C ASP A 53 -20.42 18.98 -8.49
N VAL A 54 -20.56 19.64 -7.35
CA VAL A 54 -19.45 20.01 -6.44
C VAL A 54 -19.51 19.24 -5.14
N ASN A 55 -18.48 18.42 -4.89
CA ASN A 55 -18.34 17.69 -3.64
C ASN A 55 -17.24 18.31 -2.77
N LEU A 56 -17.62 19.10 -1.77
CA LEU A 56 -16.69 19.76 -0.84
C LEU A 56 -15.97 18.79 0.11
N SER A 57 -16.43 17.56 0.25
CA SER A 57 -15.73 16.59 1.11
C SER A 57 -14.30 16.31 0.61
N HIS A 58 -14.04 16.45 -0.70
CA HIS A 58 -12.69 16.33 -1.25
C HIS A 58 -11.73 17.41 -0.71
N LEU A 59 -12.22 18.60 -0.40
CA LEU A 59 -11.41 19.65 0.20
C LEU A 59 -11.09 19.37 1.68
N ILE A 60 -12.05 18.75 2.39
CA ILE A 60 -11.88 18.38 3.80
C ILE A 60 -10.95 17.18 3.96
N VAL A 61 -11.01 16.19 3.05
CA VAL A 61 -10.10 15.05 3.04
C VAL A 61 -8.66 15.53 2.81
N GLY A 62 -7.75 15.23 3.74
CA GLY A 62 -6.36 15.68 3.70
C GLY A 62 -6.10 17.04 4.34
N SER A 63 -7.14 17.73 4.85
CA SER A 63 -6.98 19.01 5.55
C SER A 63 -6.48 18.91 6.99
N GLU A 64 -6.43 17.69 7.53
CA GLU A 64 -5.94 17.40 8.89
C GLU A 64 -6.58 18.27 10.00
N GLY A 65 -7.89 18.56 9.85
CA GLY A 65 -8.64 19.38 10.80
C GLY A 65 -8.40 20.89 10.72
N THR A 66 -7.63 21.37 9.74
CA THR A 66 -7.32 22.82 9.62
C THR A 66 -8.44 23.66 9.00
N LEU A 67 -9.37 23.04 8.27
CA LEU A 67 -10.43 23.77 7.57
C LEU A 67 -11.78 23.72 8.26
N ALA A 68 -12.10 22.62 8.94
CA ALA A 68 -13.40 22.43 9.56
C ALA A 68 -13.35 21.37 10.66
N TYR A 69 -14.34 21.42 11.56
CA TYR A 69 -14.65 20.37 12.52
C TYR A 69 -15.87 19.59 12.02
N SER A 70 -15.72 18.27 11.87
CA SER A 70 -16.79 17.40 11.40
C SER A 70 -17.63 16.89 12.58
N THR A 71 -18.91 17.26 12.62
CA THR A 71 -19.87 16.77 13.63
C THR A 71 -20.58 15.48 13.21
N GLY A 72 -20.57 15.19 11.91
CA GLY A 72 -21.15 13.97 11.34
C GLY A 72 -20.47 13.65 10.01
N ILE A 73 -20.23 12.36 9.76
CA ILE A 73 -19.58 11.87 8.55
C ILE A 73 -20.42 10.75 7.95
N LYS A 74 -20.77 10.88 6.65
CA LYS A 74 -21.39 9.81 5.86
C LYS A 74 -20.33 9.19 4.96
N LEU A 75 -20.10 7.88 5.13
CA LEU A 75 -19.11 7.13 4.37
C LEU A 75 -19.81 6.14 3.44
N LYS A 76 -19.24 5.97 2.24
CA LYS A 76 -19.56 4.83 1.37
C LYS A 76 -18.66 3.68 1.80
N LEU A 77 -19.27 2.60 2.25
CA LEU A 77 -18.55 1.39 2.63
C LEU A 77 -18.25 0.55 1.38
N SER A 78 -17.07 -0.02 1.36
CA SER A 78 -16.73 -1.07 0.39
C SER A 78 -17.26 -2.42 0.87
N PRO A 79 -17.57 -3.36 -0.04
CA PRO A 79 -17.82 -4.75 0.33
C PRO A 79 -16.63 -5.30 1.13
N LEU A 80 -16.89 -6.29 1.97
CA LEU A 80 -15.80 -7.04 2.61
C LEU A 80 -14.95 -7.69 1.51
N PRO A 81 -13.62 -7.67 1.66
CA PRO A 81 -12.76 -8.33 0.68
C PRO A 81 -13.05 -9.83 0.65
N PRO A 82 -12.95 -10.47 -0.52
CA PRO A 82 -13.10 -11.91 -0.64
C PRO A 82 -12.01 -12.65 0.15
N PRO A 83 -12.16 -13.97 0.35
CA PRO A 83 -11.13 -14.79 0.96
C PRO A 83 -9.80 -14.63 0.22
N LYS A 84 -8.71 -14.47 0.97
CA LYS A 84 -7.39 -14.26 0.39
C LYS A 84 -6.45 -15.42 0.65
N VAL A 85 -5.46 -15.55 -0.23
CA VAL A 85 -4.27 -16.38 -0.06
C VAL A 85 -3.04 -15.50 0.02
N MET A 86 -2.04 -15.96 0.75
CA MET A 86 -0.80 -15.21 0.95
C MET A 86 0.39 -16.10 0.61
N ALA A 87 1.39 -15.55 -0.06
CA ALA A 87 2.67 -16.20 -0.32
C ALA A 87 3.80 -15.39 0.30
N LEU A 88 4.71 -16.06 0.99
CA LEU A 88 5.96 -15.50 1.50
C LEU A 88 7.09 -15.95 0.59
N CYS A 89 7.54 -15.06 -0.28
CA CYS A 89 8.59 -15.32 -1.24
C CYS A 89 9.92 -14.87 -0.65
N HIS A 90 10.83 -15.83 -0.38
CA HIS A 90 12.11 -15.58 0.27
C HIS A 90 13.20 -15.33 -0.75
N PHE A 91 14.01 -14.31 -0.54
CA PHE A 91 15.09 -13.92 -1.43
C PHE A 91 16.42 -13.86 -0.68
N SER A 92 17.49 -14.33 -1.31
CA SER A 92 18.84 -14.27 -0.77
C SER A 92 19.48 -12.90 -0.89
N SER A 93 18.88 -12.01 -1.67
CA SER A 93 19.34 -10.64 -1.88
C SER A 93 18.15 -9.69 -1.96
N PHE A 94 18.30 -8.51 -1.37
CA PHE A 94 17.32 -7.44 -1.47
C PHE A 94 17.08 -7.01 -2.93
N TYR A 95 18.15 -6.98 -3.73
CA TYR A 95 18.06 -6.64 -5.14
C TYR A 95 17.15 -7.61 -5.90
N ASP A 96 17.32 -8.92 -5.69
CA ASP A 96 16.50 -9.93 -6.36
C ASP A 96 15.02 -9.84 -5.96
N ALA A 97 14.73 -9.46 -4.71
CA ALA A 97 13.36 -9.19 -4.28
C ALA A 97 12.75 -8.01 -5.04
N MET A 98 13.50 -6.91 -5.21
CA MET A 98 13.04 -5.74 -5.94
C MET A 98 12.87 -6.02 -7.44
N ASP A 99 13.77 -6.79 -8.02
CA ASP A 99 13.68 -7.23 -9.41
C ASP A 99 12.45 -8.13 -9.62
N ALA A 100 12.22 -9.08 -8.74
CA ALA A 100 11.05 -9.94 -8.79
C ALA A 100 9.72 -9.17 -8.62
N ALA A 101 9.69 -8.14 -7.77
CA ALA A 101 8.48 -7.39 -7.48
C ALA A 101 7.85 -6.77 -8.74
N GLN A 102 8.66 -6.26 -9.68
CA GLN A 102 8.14 -5.69 -10.94
C GLN A 102 7.43 -6.72 -11.83
N HIS A 103 7.81 -7.99 -11.74
CA HIS A 103 7.16 -9.08 -12.48
C HIS A 103 5.95 -9.62 -11.73
N ILE A 104 6.03 -9.69 -10.39
CA ILE A 104 4.92 -10.17 -9.55
C ILE A 104 3.68 -9.30 -9.71
N VAL A 105 3.83 -7.98 -9.86
CA VAL A 105 2.68 -7.08 -10.01
C VAL A 105 1.89 -7.31 -11.30
N GLU A 106 2.48 -7.95 -12.32
CA GLU A 106 1.79 -8.33 -13.56
C GLU A 106 0.72 -9.41 -13.32
N LEU A 107 0.83 -10.17 -12.21
CA LEU A 107 -0.18 -11.14 -11.77
C LEU A 107 -1.37 -10.47 -11.06
N ASN A 108 -1.40 -9.15 -10.96
CA ASN A 108 -2.44 -8.36 -10.28
C ASN A 108 -2.71 -8.83 -8.83
N PRO A 109 -1.69 -8.89 -7.96
CA PRO A 109 -1.90 -9.12 -6.53
C PRO A 109 -2.63 -7.93 -5.89
N ILE A 110 -3.37 -8.18 -4.80
CA ILE A 110 -3.97 -7.09 -4.00
C ILE A 110 -2.94 -6.36 -3.14
N ALA A 111 -1.84 -7.04 -2.80
CA ALA A 111 -0.71 -6.45 -2.09
C ALA A 111 0.59 -7.17 -2.42
N VAL A 112 1.68 -6.40 -2.52
CA VAL A 112 3.06 -6.89 -2.51
C VAL A 112 3.83 -6.05 -1.50
N GLU A 113 4.33 -6.68 -0.44
CA GLU A 113 4.94 -5.97 0.67
C GLU A 113 6.31 -6.58 0.99
N LEU A 114 7.27 -5.72 1.26
CA LEU A 114 8.65 -6.10 1.56
C LEU A 114 8.89 -6.17 3.07
N ILE A 115 9.55 -7.24 3.51
CA ILE A 115 10.14 -7.39 4.85
C ILE A 115 11.63 -7.63 4.66
N ASP A 116 12.47 -6.73 5.13
CA ASP A 116 13.92 -6.82 5.01
C ASP A 116 14.56 -7.67 6.13
N SER A 117 15.84 -7.98 5.97
CA SER A 117 16.63 -8.76 6.94
C SER A 117 16.72 -8.10 8.31
N THR A 118 16.70 -6.77 8.37
CA THR A 118 16.71 -6.01 9.63
C THR A 118 15.44 -6.29 10.42
N MET A 119 14.28 -6.18 9.76
CA MET A 119 12.98 -6.47 10.36
C MET A 119 12.87 -7.93 10.78
N ILE A 120 13.35 -8.87 9.94
CA ILE A 120 13.36 -10.30 10.25
C ILE A 120 14.22 -10.58 11.50
N SER A 121 15.41 -9.99 11.59
CA SER A 121 16.32 -10.16 12.70
C SER A 121 15.76 -9.60 14.00
N LEU A 122 15.16 -8.42 13.97
CA LEU A 122 14.51 -7.80 15.11
C LEU A 122 13.30 -8.64 15.56
N ALA A 123 12.46 -9.10 14.64
CA ALA A 123 11.31 -9.93 14.96
C ALA A 123 11.71 -11.28 15.59
N ARG A 124 12.86 -11.85 15.21
CA ARG A 124 13.42 -13.06 15.85
C ARG A 124 13.74 -12.85 17.34
N SER A 125 14.18 -11.66 17.73
CA SER A 125 14.55 -11.33 19.10
C SER A 125 13.35 -11.00 19.98
N ILE A 126 12.18 -10.74 19.41
CA ILE A 126 10.95 -10.38 20.12
C ILE A 126 10.12 -11.64 20.42
N PRO A 127 9.87 -12.00 21.68
CA PRO A 127 9.22 -13.27 22.03
C PRO A 127 7.87 -13.50 21.34
N ILE A 128 7.04 -12.46 21.18
CA ILE A 128 5.71 -12.56 20.56
C ILE A 128 5.78 -12.90 19.07
N PHE A 129 6.85 -12.50 18.36
CA PHE A 129 7.03 -12.73 16.92
C PHE A 129 7.99 -13.88 16.62
N SER A 130 8.81 -14.31 17.57
CA SER A 130 9.82 -15.35 17.40
C SER A 130 9.22 -16.66 16.87
N LYS A 131 8.02 -17.04 17.36
CA LYS A 131 7.30 -18.23 16.89
C LYS A 131 6.85 -18.04 15.43
N THR A 132 6.32 -16.89 15.05
CA THR A 132 5.90 -16.58 13.68
C THR A 132 7.07 -16.70 12.71
N ILE A 133 8.22 -16.12 13.07
CA ILE A 133 9.43 -16.23 12.25
C ILE A 133 9.88 -17.69 12.12
N LYS A 134 9.90 -18.48 13.19
CA LYS A 134 10.29 -19.92 13.13
C LYS A 134 9.36 -20.73 12.24
N ASP A 135 8.07 -20.47 12.28
CA ASP A 135 7.08 -21.25 11.53
C ASP A 135 7.14 -20.92 10.03
N PHE A 136 7.31 -19.66 9.67
CA PHE A 136 7.07 -19.20 8.31
C PHE A 136 8.32 -18.73 7.56
N VAL A 137 9.38 -18.29 8.25
CA VAL A 137 10.61 -17.84 7.60
C VAL A 137 11.59 -19.00 7.44
N LYS A 138 11.97 -19.29 6.21
CA LYS A 138 12.91 -20.36 5.86
C LYS A 138 14.32 -19.81 5.66
N GLY A 139 15.27 -20.36 6.42
CA GLY A 139 16.67 -19.94 6.34
C GLY A 139 16.93 -18.54 6.87
N ASN A 140 17.85 -17.85 6.22
CA ASN A 140 18.24 -16.47 6.50
C ASN A 140 18.10 -15.63 5.24
N PRO A 141 16.87 -15.30 4.82
CA PRO A 141 16.65 -14.47 3.64
C PRO A 141 17.08 -13.03 3.93
N ASP A 142 17.58 -12.35 2.92
CA ASP A 142 17.88 -10.93 2.97
C ASP A 142 16.61 -10.08 2.81
N ALA A 143 15.62 -10.64 2.11
CA ALA A 143 14.31 -10.05 1.96
C ALA A 143 13.21 -11.11 1.80
N ILE A 144 11.99 -10.75 2.18
CA ILE A 144 10.77 -11.51 1.93
C ILE A 144 9.76 -10.57 1.26
N LEU A 145 9.18 -11.02 0.14
CA LEU A 145 7.99 -10.38 -0.42
C LEU A 145 6.75 -11.14 0.08
N VAL A 146 5.87 -10.43 0.74
CA VAL A 146 4.53 -10.91 1.12
C VAL A 146 3.59 -10.54 -0.03
N VAL A 147 3.12 -11.55 -0.75
CA VAL A 147 2.23 -11.38 -1.91
C VAL A 147 0.84 -11.89 -1.52
N GLU A 148 -0.18 -11.05 -1.72
CA GLU A 148 -1.56 -11.40 -1.40
C GLU A 148 -2.42 -11.38 -2.66
N PHE A 149 -3.24 -12.44 -2.83
CA PHE A 149 -4.29 -12.49 -3.84
C PHE A 149 -5.64 -12.68 -3.17
N ALA A 150 -6.67 -12.01 -3.69
CA ALA A 150 -8.04 -12.12 -3.20
C ALA A 150 -9.00 -12.04 -4.38
N GLU A 151 -9.36 -13.19 -4.91
CA GLU A 151 -10.33 -13.37 -5.97
C GLU A 151 -11.64 -13.92 -5.37
N ASP A 152 -12.73 -13.73 -6.06
CA ASP A 152 -14.05 -14.18 -5.60
C ASP A 152 -14.10 -15.71 -5.44
N GLU A 153 -13.39 -16.44 -6.31
CA GLU A 153 -13.34 -17.90 -6.31
C GLU A 153 -12.01 -18.42 -5.78
N TRP A 154 -12.06 -19.38 -4.86
CA TRP A 154 -10.85 -20.03 -4.31
C TRP A 154 -9.95 -20.62 -5.37
N SER A 155 -10.53 -21.22 -6.43
CA SER A 155 -9.80 -21.80 -7.55
C SER A 155 -8.90 -20.78 -8.26
N GLU A 156 -9.35 -19.54 -8.39
CA GLU A 156 -8.57 -18.45 -8.99
C GLU A 156 -7.41 -18.02 -8.10
N ASN A 157 -7.63 -17.97 -6.79
CA ASN A 157 -6.56 -17.72 -5.83
C ASN A 157 -5.44 -18.75 -5.92
N PHE A 158 -5.80 -20.05 -5.99
CA PHE A 158 -4.80 -21.12 -6.15
C PHE A 158 -4.09 -21.07 -7.50
N LYS A 159 -4.80 -20.74 -8.57
CA LYS A 159 -4.19 -20.54 -9.88
C LYS A 159 -3.14 -19.43 -9.82
N LYS A 160 -3.45 -18.29 -9.22
CA LYS A 160 -2.50 -17.18 -9.06
C LYS A 160 -1.29 -17.56 -8.19
N LEU A 161 -1.47 -18.38 -7.16
CA LEU A 161 -0.33 -18.92 -6.41
C LEU A 161 0.57 -19.80 -7.26
N ASN A 162 0.01 -20.63 -8.13
CA ASN A 162 0.78 -21.46 -9.06
C ASN A 162 1.49 -20.59 -10.10
N ASP A 163 0.79 -19.61 -10.68
CA ASP A 163 1.37 -18.66 -11.64
C ASP A 163 2.55 -17.88 -10.99
N LEU A 164 2.41 -17.48 -9.72
CA LEU A 164 3.49 -16.85 -8.95
C LEU A 164 4.69 -17.80 -8.76
N GLN A 165 4.43 -19.07 -8.42
CA GLN A 165 5.51 -20.06 -8.26
C GLN A 165 6.25 -20.27 -9.58
N ASP A 166 5.53 -20.38 -10.69
CA ASP A 166 6.11 -20.59 -12.01
C ASP A 166 6.87 -19.37 -12.51
N LEU A 167 6.34 -18.17 -12.26
CA LEU A 167 7.03 -16.91 -12.52
C LEU A 167 8.40 -16.88 -11.80
N LEU A 168 8.40 -17.16 -10.50
CA LEU A 168 9.61 -17.09 -9.69
C LEU A 168 10.64 -18.18 -10.03
N LYS A 169 10.20 -19.36 -10.48
CA LYS A 169 11.09 -20.39 -11.03
C LYS A 169 11.74 -19.97 -12.35
N GLY A 170 11.03 -19.19 -13.16
CA GLY A 170 11.51 -18.67 -14.45
C GLY A 170 12.58 -17.59 -14.32
N ILE A 171 12.65 -16.90 -13.18
CA ILE A 171 13.69 -15.89 -12.91
C ILE A 171 14.97 -16.62 -12.48
N GLU A 172 15.99 -16.64 -13.35
CA GLU A 172 17.22 -17.46 -13.16
C GLU A 172 17.92 -17.26 -11.82
N ARG A 173 17.87 -16.02 -11.28
CA ARG A 173 18.48 -15.66 -9.99
C ARG A 173 17.75 -16.26 -8.78
N ASN A 174 16.50 -16.70 -8.97
CA ASN A 174 15.63 -17.16 -7.90
C ASN A 174 15.60 -18.70 -7.70
N LYS A 175 16.53 -19.44 -8.28
CA LYS A 175 16.55 -20.92 -8.25
C LYS A 175 16.56 -21.56 -6.85
N HIS A 176 16.86 -20.78 -5.81
CA HIS A 176 16.93 -21.25 -4.42
C HIS A 176 15.90 -20.62 -3.49
N ASN A 177 14.98 -19.81 -4.02
CA ASN A 177 14.02 -19.13 -3.18
C ASN A 177 12.91 -20.07 -2.72
N ASN A 178 12.70 -20.09 -1.40
CA ASN A 178 11.59 -20.81 -0.82
C ASN A 178 10.33 -19.94 -0.87
N ILE A 179 9.22 -20.54 -1.26
CA ILE A 179 7.89 -19.94 -1.20
C ILE A 179 7.10 -20.70 -0.14
N VAL A 180 6.54 -19.97 0.82
CA VAL A 180 5.63 -20.50 1.84
C VAL A 180 4.25 -19.91 1.57
N THR A 181 3.28 -20.78 1.29
CA THR A 181 1.88 -20.37 1.06
C THR A 181 1.07 -20.48 2.33
N LEU A 182 0.21 -19.48 2.58
CA LEU A 182 -0.66 -19.40 3.73
C LEU A 182 -2.10 -19.23 3.23
N GLU A 183 -2.91 -20.25 3.45
CA GLU A 183 -4.30 -20.31 3.01
C GLU A 183 -5.26 -20.01 4.16
N ASP A 184 -4.84 -20.30 5.39
CA ASP A 184 -5.66 -20.10 6.57
C ASP A 184 -5.51 -18.69 7.16
N THR A 185 -6.62 -18.13 7.57
CA THR A 185 -6.70 -16.77 8.14
C THR A 185 -5.86 -16.60 9.41
N HIS A 186 -5.68 -17.64 10.21
CA HIS A 186 -4.89 -17.53 11.45
C HIS A 186 -3.41 -17.29 11.13
N SER A 187 -2.84 -18.07 10.22
CA SER A 187 -1.44 -17.91 9.77
C SER A 187 -1.22 -16.56 9.07
N GLN A 188 -2.15 -16.15 8.20
CA GLN A 188 -2.13 -14.84 7.55
C GLN A 188 -2.15 -13.69 8.55
N ASN A 189 -3.00 -13.77 9.58
CA ASN A 189 -3.08 -12.75 10.62
C ASN A 189 -1.77 -12.65 11.42
N ARG A 190 -1.11 -13.75 11.71
CA ARG A 190 0.19 -13.73 12.42
C ARG A 190 1.26 -12.96 11.65
N ILE A 191 1.32 -13.14 10.33
CA ILE A 191 2.23 -12.37 9.46
C ILE A 191 1.81 -10.90 9.41
N SER A 192 0.52 -10.63 9.23
CA SER A 192 -0.03 -9.28 9.16
C SER A 192 0.22 -8.49 10.47
N GLU A 193 0.04 -9.11 11.63
CA GLU A 193 0.32 -8.49 12.94
C GLU A 193 1.81 -8.18 13.13
N MET A 194 2.69 -9.10 12.75
CA MET A 194 4.12 -8.88 12.78
C MET A 194 4.50 -7.68 11.89
N ARG A 195 3.97 -7.63 10.66
CA ARG A 195 4.22 -6.54 9.72
C ARG A 195 3.69 -5.19 10.22
N LYS A 196 2.44 -5.14 10.71
CA LYS A 196 1.85 -3.92 11.28
C LYS A 196 2.67 -3.38 12.45
N SER A 197 3.29 -4.27 13.22
CA SER A 197 4.18 -3.91 14.32
C SER A 197 5.57 -3.46 13.87
N GLY A 198 5.88 -3.54 12.57
CA GLY A 198 7.22 -3.31 12.00
C GLY A 198 7.80 -1.95 12.39
N LEU A 199 7.02 -0.87 12.29
CA LEU A 199 7.48 0.45 12.70
C LEU A 199 7.86 0.48 14.19
N ASN A 200 7.02 -0.07 15.06
CA ASN A 200 7.30 -0.12 16.51
C ASN A 200 8.52 -0.98 16.79
N ILE A 201 8.69 -2.10 16.09
CA ILE A 201 9.85 -2.98 16.18
C ILE A 201 11.12 -2.21 15.81
N MET A 202 11.12 -1.52 14.68
CA MET A 202 12.28 -0.73 14.23
C MET A 202 12.58 0.44 15.17
N MET A 203 11.56 1.12 15.68
CA MET A 203 11.75 2.21 16.63
C MET A 203 12.26 1.74 18.01
N SER A 204 12.13 0.46 18.33
CA SER A 204 12.68 -0.14 19.56
C SER A 204 14.18 -0.39 19.52
N MET A 205 14.84 -0.20 18.38
CA MET A 205 16.30 -0.34 18.27
C MET A 205 17.01 0.59 19.26
N LYS A 206 18.04 0.07 19.94
CA LYS A 206 18.81 0.82 20.96
C LYS A 206 19.79 1.82 20.36
N SER A 207 20.13 1.69 19.07
CA SER A 207 21.06 2.59 18.41
C SER A 207 20.45 3.99 18.18
N ASP A 208 21.27 5.02 18.18
CA ASP A 208 20.85 6.40 17.86
C ASP A 208 20.38 6.52 16.39
N SER A 209 21.00 5.73 15.52
CA SER A 209 20.58 5.64 14.13
C SER A 209 19.34 4.77 14.00
N LYS A 210 18.23 5.36 13.59
CA LYS A 210 16.99 4.64 13.30
C LYS A 210 16.88 4.35 11.81
N PRO A 211 16.25 3.23 11.42
CA PRO A 211 15.95 2.98 10.02
C PRO A 211 15.08 4.10 9.45
N VAL A 212 15.43 4.55 8.25
CA VAL A 212 14.63 5.55 7.53
C VAL A 212 13.68 4.79 6.60
N SER A 213 12.37 5.09 6.72
CA SER A 213 11.42 4.61 5.73
C SER A 213 11.66 5.35 4.41
N PHE A 214 12.06 4.62 3.37
CA PHE A 214 12.15 5.16 2.01
C PHE A 214 10.84 5.06 1.23
N VAL A 215 9.80 4.53 1.87
CA VAL A 215 8.42 4.58 1.39
C VAL A 215 7.65 5.53 2.28
N ALA A 216 7.41 6.75 1.82
CA ALA A 216 6.61 7.73 2.53
C ALA A 216 5.19 7.78 1.95
N VAL A 217 4.19 8.09 2.77
CA VAL A 217 2.78 8.14 2.36
C VAL A 217 2.40 9.50 1.73
N SER A 218 3.18 10.55 1.96
CA SER A 218 2.92 11.88 1.38
C SER A 218 3.98 12.23 0.35
N TYR A 219 3.68 12.00 -0.92
CA TYR A 219 4.62 12.19 -2.03
C TYR A 219 4.33 13.46 -2.81
N THR A 220 4.37 14.60 -2.16
CA THR A 220 4.22 15.85 -2.90
C THR A 220 5.45 16.19 -3.73
N HIS A 221 6.62 15.59 -3.43
CA HIS A 221 7.89 15.96 -4.04
C HIS A 221 8.73 14.79 -4.61
N LEU A 222 8.34 13.55 -4.38
CA LEU A 222 9.10 12.37 -4.84
C LEU A 222 8.23 11.48 -5.72
N THR A 223 8.46 11.52 -7.02
CA THR A 223 8.06 10.45 -7.93
C THR A 223 9.19 9.42 -7.95
N LEU A 224 9.12 8.42 -7.11
CA LEU A 224 10.00 7.26 -7.24
C LEU A 224 9.53 6.43 -8.44
N PRO A 225 10.44 6.01 -9.34
CA PRO A 225 10.10 5.16 -10.49
C PRO A 225 9.40 3.86 -10.10
N THR A 226 9.65 3.37 -8.88
CA THR A 226 9.04 2.18 -8.28
C THR A 226 7.55 2.33 -7.95
N MET A 227 7.01 3.54 -8.03
CA MET A 227 5.60 3.82 -7.69
C MET A 227 4.62 3.58 -8.84
N ARG A 228 5.07 2.98 -9.91
CA ARG A 228 4.21 2.51 -11.01
C ARG A 228 3.40 1.27 -10.62
N THR A 229 3.66 0.68 -9.47
CA THR A 229 3.30 -0.70 -9.15
C THR A 229 2.74 -0.94 -7.76
N VAL A 230 2.13 0.06 -7.13
CA VAL A 230 1.33 -0.18 -5.92
C VAL A 230 0.02 0.58 -5.97
#